data_c7b23191431a85f495b24d3eda606f4e
#
_entry.id   c7b23191431a85f495b24d3eda606f4e
#
_cell.length_a   1.000
_cell.length_b   1.000
_cell.length_c   1.000
_cell.angle_alpha   90.00
_cell.angle_beta   90.00
_cell.angle_gamma   90.00
#
_symmetry.space_group_name_H-M   'P 1'
#
loop_
_entity.id
_entity.type
_entity.pdbx_description
1 polymer ?
#
loop_
_entity_poly.entity_id
_entity_poly.type
_entity_poly.pdbx_seq_one_letter_code
_entity_poly.pdbx_strand_id
1 'polypeptide(L)'
;SVVWVADGLFRSEEEIDNSAWYGTRPNVGDIKYRDLNGDGKIDEDDRTRVGRGNRPELTYGLNLNCAWNGFDLSAQFTGGALFDVSLTGTYYNGYDDNTVWTQAFKEGANSPLYLVQNAYTVENPNGTFPRLTLGNQGHGGDNGLASTFWLRNGRYLRLKSAQLGYTFPKRWMSPVGIQNLRIYVEGSNLFTISGLPDGIDPESPGVNN
;
A
#
# COMPACT_ATOMS: atom_id res chain seq x y z
N SER A 1 6.22 7.57 -13.25
CA SER A 1 7.20 8.23 -12.34
C SER A 1 8.61 8.11 -12.90
N VAL A 2 9.48 9.09 -12.61
CA VAL A 2 10.92 9.02 -12.89
C VAL A 2 11.61 8.63 -11.60
N VAL A 3 12.21 7.44 -11.57
CA VAL A 3 12.69 6.80 -10.35
C VAL A 3 13.97 6.01 -10.60
N TRP A 4 14.70 5.69 -9.53
CA TRP A 4 15.79 4.71 -9.57
C TRP A 4 15.23 3.28 -9.65
N VAL A 5 15.96 2.42 -10.34
CA VAL A 5 15.60 1.00 -10.45
C VAL A 5 16.28 0.23 -9.32
N ALA A 6 15.49 -0.32 -8.41
CA ALA A 6 16.00 -1.17 -7.34
C ALA A 6 16.27 -2.59 -7.84
N ASP A 7 17.33 -3.20 -7.34
CA ASP A 7 17.78 -4.58 -7.62
C ASP A 7 17.81 -5.43 -6.33
N GLY A 8 16.87 -5.19 -5.43
CA GLY A 8 16.77 -5.87 -4.16
C GLY A 8 17.49 -5.15 -3.02
N LEU A 9 17.98 -5.93 -2.06
CA LEU A 9 18.75 -5.44 -0.92
C LEU A 9 20.16 -6.02 -0.97
N PHE A 10 21.15 -5.24 -0.50
CA PHE A 10 22.49 -5.78 -0.28
C PHE A 10 22.46 -6.91 0.74
N ARG A 11 23.09 -8.04 0.41
CA ARG A 11 23.07 -9.25 1.26
C ARG A 11 24.42 -9.57 1.90
N SER A 12 25.51 -8.94 1.43
CA SER A 12 26.85 -9.12 1.98
C SER A 12 27.69 -7.88 1.79
N GLU A 13 28.76 -7.76 2.59
CA GLU A 13 29.77 -6.72 2.42
C GLU A 13 30.51 -6.84 1.08
N GLU A 14 30.78 -8.08 0.63
CA GLU A 14 31.39 -8.35 -0.67
C GLU A 14 30.54 -7.81 -1.83
N GLU A 15 29.21 -7.97 -1.74
CA GLU A 15 28.29 -7.41 -2.74
C GLU A 15 28.35 -5.89 -2.78
N ILE A 16 28.44 -5.23 -1.59
CA ILE A 16 28.59 -3.78 -1.49
C ILE A 16 29.89 -3.32 -2.15
N ASP A 17 30.99 -3.97 -1.84
CA ASP A 17 32.32 -3.60 -2.36
C ASP A 17 32.44 -3.76 -3.89
N ASN A 18 31.64 -4.65 -4.47
CA ASN A 18 31.59 -4.91 -5.91
C ASN A 18 30.43 -4.23 -6.64
N SER A 19 29.71 -3.31 -6.01
CA SER A 19 28.56 -2.63 -6.61
C SER A 19 28.71 -1.11 -6.54
N ALA A 20 28.05 -0.40 -7.44
CA ALA A 20 27.83 1.04 -7.32
C ALA A 20 26.78 1.35 -6.23
N TRP A 21 26.88 2.51 -5.58
CA TRP A 21 25.89 3.01 -4.63
C TRP A 21 25.67 4.51 -4.73
N TYR A 22 24.52 4.97 -4.21
CA TYR A 22 24.18 6.38 -4.13
C TYR A 22 24.73 7.00 -2.83
N GLY A 23 25.34 8.18 -2.93
CA GLY A 23 25.75 8.96 -1.76
C GLY A 23 26.84 8.29 -0.91
N THR A 24 26.47 7.80 0.27
CA THR A 24 27.40 7.16 1.21
C THR A 24 27.37 5.64 1.09
N ARG A 25 28.48 4.99 1.50
CA ARG A 25 28.55 3.52 1.48
C ARG A 25 27.38 2.90 2.23
N PRO A 26 26.58 2.01 1.60
CA PRO A 26 25.46 1.34 2.24
C PRO A 26 25.93 0.28 3.25
N ASN A 27 24.95 -0.25 3.96
CA ASN A 27 25.13 -1.41 4.83
C ASN A 27 24.35 -2.61 4.29
N VAL A 28 24.70 -3.79 4.76
CA VAL A 28 23.92 -5.00 4.44
C VAL A 28 22.48 -4.81 4.92
N GLY A 29 21.52 -5.07 4.05
CA GLY A 29 20.10 -4.81 4.27
C GLY A 29 19.60 -3.47 3.72
N ASP A 30 20.44 -2.62 3.16
CA ASP A 30 20.04 -1.41 2.44
C ASP A 30 19.63 -1.74 1.00
N ILE A 31 18.83 -0.86 0.37
CA ILE A 31 18.39 -1.05 -1.01
C ILE A 31 19.57 -0.89 -1.97
N LYS A 32 19.69 -1.86 -2.87
CA LYS A 32 20.62 -1.82 -3.99
C LYS A 32 19.95 -1.21 -5.21
N TYR A 33 20.57 -0.23 -5.81
CA TYR A 33 20.12 0.40 -7.04
C TYR A 33 20.95 -0.06 -8.22
N ARG A 34 20.34 -0.01 -9.40
CA ARG A 34 20.98 -0.40 -10.66
C ARG A 34 21.64 0.80 -11.30
N ASP A 35 22.94 0.66 -11.59
CA ASP A 35 23.68 1.54 -12.48
C ASP A 35 23.18 1.29 -13.92
N LEU A 36 22.44 2.25 -14.47
CA LEU A 36 21.81 2.10 -15.78
C LEU A 36 22.70 2.57 -16.91
N ASN A 37 23.60 3.51 -16.65
CA ASN A 37 24.52 4.06 -17.64
C ASN A 37 25.88 3.32 -17.67
N GLY A 38 26.20 2.54 -16.61
CA GLY A 38 27.41 1.72 -16.50
C GLY A 38 28.68 2.49 -16.16
N ASP A 39 28.55 3.66 -15.50
CA ASP A 39 29.68 4.51 -15.15
C ASP A 39 30.31 4.17 -13.79
N GLY A 40 29.74 3.20 -13.07
CA GLY A 40 30.21 2.74 -11.76
C GLY A 40 29.75 3.59 -10.58
N LYS A 41 28.75 4.45 -10.78
CA LYS A 41 28.11 5.27 -9.74
C LYS A 41 26.60 5.14 -9.83
N ILE A 42 25.91 5.50 -8.76
CA ILE A 42 24.45 5.69 -8.78
C ILE A 42 24.19 7.17 -8.56
N ASP A 43 23.59 7.84 -9.54
CA ASP A 43 23.27 9.26 -9.48
C ASP A 43 21.98 9.60 -10.24
N GLU A 44 21.75 10.87 -10.53
CA GLU A 44 20.52 11.33 -11.20
C GLU A 44 20.40 10.80 -12.64
N ASP A 45 21.51 10.42 -13.28
CA ASP A 45 21.54 9.91 -14.66
C ASP A 45 21.07 8.44 -14.72
N ASP A 46 20.98 7.75 -13.57
CA ASP A 46 20.41 6.39 -13.46
C ASP A 46 18.90 6.36 -13.25
N ARG A 47 18.25 7.53 -13.27
CA ARG A 47 16.80 7.59 -13.16
C ARG A 47 16.14 7.32 -14.49
N THR A 48 15.12 6.51 -14.46
CA THR A 48 14.34 6.20 -15.66
C THR A 48 12.85 6.28 -15.40
N ARG A 49 12.08 6.40 -16.47
CA ARG A 49 10.62 6.43 -16.37
C ARG A 49 10.10 5.01 -16.20
N VAL A 50 9.50 4.72 -15.06
CA VAL A 50 8.90 3.42 -14.75
C VAL A 50 7.46 3.62 -14.29
N GLY A 51 6.62 2.62 -14.62
CA GLY A 51 5.26 2.54 -14.14
C GLY A 51 4.34 3.64 -14.68
N ARG A 52 3.24 3.83 -13.97
CA ARG A 52 2.15 4.74 -14.32
C ARG A 52 2.11 5.95 -13.40
N GLY A 53 1.16 6.85 -13.65
CA GLY A 53 0.85 7.95 -12.73
C GLY A 53 0.23 7.44 -11.42
N ASN A 54 0.13 8.33 -10.45
CA ASN A 54 -0.47 8.05 -9.13
C ASN A 54 -2.00 8.19 -9.09
N ARG A 55 -2.62 8.45 -10.24
CA ARG A 55 -4.08 8.54 -10.38
C ARG A 55 -4.58 7.40 -11.25
N PRO A 56 -5.72 6.77 -10.90
CA PRO A 56 -6.32 5.76 -11.75
C PRO A 56 -6.62 6.30 -13.15
N GLU A 57 -6.11 5.63 -14.18
CA GLU A 57 -6.49 5.91 -15.58
C GLU A 57 -7.81 5.22 -15.93
N LEU A 58 -8.18 4.20 -15.16
CA LEU A 58 -9.45 3.48 -15.28
C LEU A 58 -10.14 3.44 -13.93
N THR A 59 -11.37 3.95 -13.88
CA THR A 59 -12.29 3.77 -12.74
C THR A 59 -13.51 3.01 -13.20
N TYR A 60 -14.05 2.18 -12.33
CA TYR A 60 -15.24 1.38 -12.64
C TYR A 60 -16.15 1.26 -11.43
N GLY A 61 -17.44 1.08 -11.72
CA GLY A 61 -18.48 0.83 -10.72
C GLY A 61 -19.45 -0.22 -11.23
N LEU A 62 -19.94 -1.05 -10.31
CA LEU A 62 -20.95 -2.05 -10.57
C LEU A 62 -22.02 -1.97 -9.47
N ASN A 63 -23.28 -1.79 -9.90
CA ASN A 63 -24.43 -1.81 -9.02
C ASN A 63 -25.24 -3.06 -9.30
N LEU A 64 -25.42 -3.89 -8.30
CA LEU A 64 -26.26 -5.08 -8.35
C LEU A 64 -27.50 -4.83 -7.52
N ASN A 65 -28.68 -5.09 -8.11
CA ASN A 65 -29.94 -5.02 -7.40
C ASN A 65 -30.75 -6.27 -7.78
N CYS A 66 -31.27 -6.96 -6.79
CA CYS A 66 -32.18 -8.05 -7.00
C CYS A 66 -33.28 -8.02 -5.95
N ALA A 67 -34.49 -8.46 -6.36
CA ALA A 67 -35.62 -8.59 -5.47
C ALA A 67 -36.36 -9.89 -5.76
N TRP A 68 -36.70 -10.59 -4.70
CA TRP A 68 -37.43 -11.85 -4.80
C TRP A 68 -38.24 -12.10 -3.54
N ASN A 69 -39.55 -12.34 -3.72
CA ASN A 69 -40.47 -12.76 -2.66
C ASN A 69 -40.41 -11.93 -1.37
N GLY A 70 -40.33 -10.60 -1.51
CA GLY A 70 -40.23 -9.66 -0.39
C GLY A 70 -38.81 -9.35 0.06
N PHE A 71 -37.82 -10.16 -0.32
CA PHE A 71 -36.42 -9.83 -0.13
C PHE A 71 -35.94 -8.88 -1.22
N ASP A 72 -35.07 -7.96 -0.83
CA ASP A 72 -34.30 -7.09 -1.74
C ASP A 72 -32.86 -7.06 -1.31
N LEU A 73 -31.97 -7.14 -2.28
CA LEU A 73 -30.52 -7.03 -2.11
C LEU A 73 -30.01 -5.95 -3.05
N SER A 74 -29.26 -5.03 -2.51
CA SER A 74 -28.45 -4.11 -3.31
C SER A 74 -26.99 -4.18 -2.89
N ALA A 75 -26.09 -4.09 -3.86
CA ALA A 75 -24.66 -4.06 -3.63
C ALA A 75 -24.00 -3.12 -4.63
N GLN A 76 -23.12 -2.26 -4.12
CA GLN A 76 -22.36 -1.32 -4.92
C GLN A 76 -20.86 -1.60 -4.80
N PHE A 77 -20.25 -1.88 -5.93
CA PHE A 77 -18.80 -2.03 -6.04
C PHE A 77 -18.20 -0.83 -6.75
N THR A 78 -17.03 -0.41 -6.28
CA THR A 78 -16.21 0.61 -6.93
C THR A 78 -14.78 0.12 -7.04
N GLY A 79 -14.06 0.60 -8.04
CA GLY A 79 -12.67 0.23 -8.20
C GLY A 79 -11.89 1.20 -9.09
N GLY A 80 -10.58 1.07 -9.00
CA GLY A 80 -9.62 1.78 -9.83
C GLY A 80 -8.52 0.85 -10.31
N ALA A 81 -7.99 1.14 -11.48
CA ALA A 81 -6.89 0.39 -12.06
C ALA A 81 -6.00 1.28 -12.93
N LEU A 82 -4.88 0.72 -13.39
CA LEU A 82 -3.94 1.38 -14.28
C LEU A 82 -3.26 2.60 -13.63
N PHE A 83 -2.84 2.46 -12.38
CA PHE A 83 -2.05 3.45 -11.67
C PHE A 83 -1.10 2.78 -10.68
N ASP A 84 -0.06 3.50 -10.28
CA ASP A 84 0.92 3.06 -9.32
C ASP A 84 0.97 4.02 -8.12
N VAL A 85 1.20 3.45 -6.95
CA VAL A 85 1.35 4.18 -5.69
C VAL A 85 2.79 4.05 -5.22
N SER A 86 3.41 5.19 -4.89
CA SER A 86 4.70 5.19 -4.22
C SER A 86 4.49 5.13 -2.71
N LEU A 87 5.09 4.14 -2.08
CA LEU A 87 5.07 4.00 -0.62
C LEU A 87 6.13 4.84 0.09
N THR A 88 7.02 5.50 -0.65
CA THR A 88 8.11 6.29 -0.07
C THR A 88 7.60 7.33 0.91
N GLY A 89 6.59 8.12 0.53
CA GLY A 89 6.03 9.17 1.38
C GLY A 89 5.18 8.65 2.55
N THR A 90 4.63 7.44 2.43
CA THR A 90 3.76 6.83 3.44
C THR A 90 4.55 6.01 4.46
N TYR A 91 5.56 5.29 4.00
CA TYR A 91 6.32 4.34 4.81
C TYR A 91 7.73 4.79 5.14
N TYR A 92 8.31 5.65 4.30
CA TYR A 92 9.68 6.08 4.45
C TYR A 92 9.89 7.44 3.79
N ASN A 93 10.15 8.47 4.58
CA ASN A 93 10.47 9.82 4.07
C ASN A 93 11.96 10.16 4.13
N GLY A 94 12.81 9.20 4.44
CA GLY A 94 14.26 9.28 4.36
C GLY A 94 14.96 9.83 5.61
N TYR A 95 14.59 10.98 6.11
CA TYR A 95 15.41 11.70 7.08
C TYR A 95 14.69 12.12 8.37
N ASP A 96 13.43 11.77 8.53
CA ASP A 96 12.64 12.13 9.69
C ASP A 96 12.59 11.00 10.72
N ASP A 97 12.76 11.35 11.99
CA ASP A 97 12.59 10.45 13.13
C ASP A 97 11.15 9.99 13.35
N ASN A 98 10.18 10.55 12.63
CA ASN A 98 8.76 10.27 12.76
C ASN A 98 8.18 9.37 11.68
N THR A 99 9.01 8.70 10.89
CA THR A 99 8.53 7.76 9.88
C THR A 99 8.10 6.44 10.52
N VAL A 100 7.21 5.69 9.86
CA VAL A 100 6.86 4.32 10.31
C VAL A 100 8.09 3.40 10.38
N TRP A 101 9.15 3.75 9.65
CA TRP A 101 10.40 3.00 9.61
C TRP A 101 11.24 3.16 10.87
N THR A 102 11.23 4.36 11.46
CA THR A 102 11.97 4.66 12.70
C THR A 102 11.11 4.46 13.94
N GLN A 103 9.79 4.52 13.84
CA GLN A 103 8.88 4.41 14.96
C GLN A 103 8.90 3.05 15.66
N ALA A 104 9.38 2.00 15.00
CA ALA A 104 9.57 0.68 15.63
C ALA A 104 10.46 0.71 16.88
N PHE A 105 11.30 1.73 17.02
CA PHE A 105 12.25 1.90 18.12
C PHE A 105 11.86 2.99 19.13
N LYS A 106 10.71 3.65 18.92
CA LYS A 106 10.24 4.72 19.82
C LYS A 106 9.18 4.18 20.80
N GLU A 107 9.31 4.53 22.05
CA GLU A 107 8.32 4.22 23.08
C GLU A 107 6.98 4.92 22.73
N GLY A 108 5.88 4.16 22.78
CA GLY A 108 4.55 4.66 22.47
C GLY A 108 4.26 4.92 20.99
N ALA A 109 5.19 4.63 20.09
CA ALA A 109 4.98 4.76 18.66
C ALA A 109 4.53 3.43 18.02
N ASN A 110 3.95 3.52 16.82
CA ASN A 110 3.43 2.38 16.07
C ASN A 110 4.14 2.21 14.74
N SER A 111 4.57 0.99 14.45
CA SER A 111 4.96 0.54 13.11
C SER A 111 4.12 -0.65 12.70
N PRO A 112 3.76 -0.78 11.43
CA PRO A 112 3.06 -1.96 10.95
C PRO A 112 3.87 -3.23 11.25
N LEU A 113 3.25 -4.19 11.91
CA LEU A 113 3.92 -5.43 12.33
C LEU A 113 4.57 -6.17 11.15
N TYR A 114 3.92 -6.17 9.99
CA TYR A 114 4.47 -6.82 8.80
C TYR A 114 5.78 -6.18 8.30
N LEU A 115 5.98 -4.86 8.48
CA LEU A 115 7.24 -4.18 8.16
C LEU A 115 8.36 -4.70 9.07
N VAL A 116 8.09 -4.72 10.38
CA VAL A 116 9.08 -5.18 11.37
C VAL A 116 9.43 -6.65 11.16
N GLN A 117 8.43 -7.49 10.92
CA GLN A 117 8.63 -8.92 10.69
C GLN A 117 9.36 -9.25 9.39
N ASN A 118 9.23 -8.39 8.37
CA ASN A 118 9.83 -8.60 7.06
C ASN A 118 11.05 -7.68 6.80
N ALA A 119 11.46 -6.87 7.75
CA ALA A 119 12.68 -6.10 7.64
C ALA A 119 13.91 -7.01 7.67
N TYR A 120 14.96 -6.59 6.97
CA TYR A 120 16.25 -7.25 7.09
C TYR A 120 16.80 -7.07 8.51
N THR A 121 17.18 -8.17 9.13
CA THR A 121 17.98 -8.21 10.37
C THR A 121 18.99 -9.34 10.27
N VAL A 122 19.94 -9.41 11.22
CA VAL A 122 20.90 -10.52 11.28
C VAL A 122 20.18 -11.86 11.48
N GLU A 123 19.08 -11.87 12.24
CA GLU A 123 18.23 -13.05 12.50
C GLU A 123 17.28 -13.33 11.32
N ASN A 124 16.97 -12.33 10.51
CA ASN A 124 16.14 -12.45 9.30
C ASN A 124 16.88 -11.97 8.06
N PRO A 125 17.92 -12.65 7.60
CA PRO A 125 18.75 -12.22 6.46
C PRO A 125 17.99 -12.27 5.12
N ASN A 126 16.84 -12.96 5.07
CA ASN A 126 15.96 -13.01 3.91
C ASN A 126 14.84 -11.97 3.94
N GLY A 127 14.87 -11.03 4.88
CA GLY A 127 13.93 -9.92 4.96
C GLY A 127 13.77 -9.22 3.61
N THR A 128 12.52 -8.84 3.27
CA THR A 128 12.15 -8.23 1.99
C THR A 128 12.10 -6.71 2.05
N PHE A 129 12.12 -6.14 3.26
CA PHE A 129 12.22 -4.70 3.50
C PHE A 129 13.62 -4.34 3.98
N PRO A 130 14.08 -3.09 3.74
CA PRO A 130 15.35 -2.63 4.24
C PRO A 130 15.48 -2.77 5.75
N ARG A 131 16.70 -2.75 6.24
CA ARG A 131 16.97 -2.73 7.68
C ARG A 131 16.32 -1.51 8.33
N LEU A 132 15.80 -1.68 9.54
CA LEU A 132 15.27 -0.58 10.34
C LEU A 132 16.41 0.26 10.91
N THR A 133 16.22 1.59 10.96
CA THR A 133 17.24 2.54 11.45
C THR A 133 16.63 3.54 12.42
N LEU A 134 17.48 4.10 13.29
CA LEU A 134 17.13 5.20 14.18
C LEU A 134 17.53 6.53 13.51
N GLY A 135 16.53 7.34 13.16
CA GLY A 135 16.73 8.67 12.60
C GLY A 135 17.69 8.70 11.42
N ASN A 136 18.54 9.70 11.38
CA ASN A 136 19.54 9.87 10.33
C ASN A 136 20.74 8.91 10.46
N GLN A 137 20.75 8.03 11.44
CA GLN A 137 21.86 7.11 11.63
C GLN A 137 21.75 5.92 10.69
N GLY A 138 22.70 5.83 9.79
CA GLY A 138 22.83 4.67 8.92
C GLY A 138 22.00 4.71 7.65
N HIS A 139 21.71 5.88 7.12
CA HIS A 139 21.20 6.04 5.75
C HIS A 139 22.28 5.75 4.70
N GLY A 140 22.95 4.62 4.84
CA GLY A 140 23.78 4.13 3.77
C GLY A 140 22.91 3.82 2.56
N GLY A 141 23.33 4.20 1.35
CA GLY A 141 22.64 3.87 0.12
C GLY A 141 21.26 4.53 -0.08
N ASP A 142 20.83 5.36 0.84
CA ASP A 142 19.62 6.18 0.77
C ASP A 142 18.32 5.40 0.45
N ASN A 143 17.90 4.56 1.38
CA ASN A 143 16.70 3.70 1.27
C ASN A 143 15.39 4.47 0.96
N GLY A 144 15.37 5.80 1.18
CA GLY A 144 14.24 6.68 0.92
C GLY A 144 14.13 7.19 -0.51
N LEU A 145 15.04 6.87 -1.40
CA LEU A 145 14.96 7.32 -2.78
C LEU A 145 13.69 6.82 -3.47
N ALA A 146 13.10 7.70 -4.29
CA ALA A 146 11.96 7.36 -5.13
C ALA A 146 12.38 6.28 -6.13
N SER A 147 12.07 5.04 -5.85
CA SER A 147 12.55 3.88 -6.60
C SER A 147 11.46 2.86 -6.89
N THR A 148 11.77 1.94 -7.78
CA THR A 148 10.87 0.81 -8.08
C THR A 148 10.63 -0.08 -6.85
N PHE A 149 11.52 -0.03 -5.85
CA PHE A 149 11.33 -0.75 -4.59
C PHE A 149 10.03 -0.35 -3.88
N TRP A 150 9.68 0.93 -3.92
CA TRP A 150 8.53 1.49 -3.25
C TRP A 150 7.27 1.60 -4.13
N LEU A 151 7.39 1.35 -5.44
CA LEU A 151 6.22 1.36 -6.32
C LEU A 151 5.37 0.10 -6.13
N ARG A 152 4.08 0.31 -6.01
CA ARG A 152 3.06 -0.75 -5.93
C ARG A 152 1.95 -0.47 -6.91
N ASN A 153 1.37 -1.54 -7.46
CA ASN A 153 0.17 -1.43 -8.28
C ASN A 153 -1.01 -1.01 -7.41
N GLY A 154 -1.59 0.15 -7.69
CA GLY A 154 -2.67 0.74 -6.91
C GLY A 154 -4.06 0.17 -7.18
N ARG A 155 -4.20 -0.81 -8.08
CA ARG A 155 -5.50 -1.39 -8.44
C ARG A 155 -6.28 -1.88 -7.22
N TYR A 156 -7.57 -1.65 -7.23
CA TYR A 156 -8.45 -2.12 -6.16
C TYR A 156 -9.88 -2.37 -6.64
N LEU A 157 -10.59 -3.19 -5.89
CA LEU A 157 -12.03 -3.39 -5.95
C LEU A 157 -12.58 -3.35 -4.51
N ARG A 158 -13.58 -2.50 -4.27
CA ARG A 158 -14.22 -2.32 -2.97
C ARG A 158 -15.71 -2.58 -3.04
N LEU A 159 -16.24 -3.35 -2.09
CA LEU A 159 -17.68 -3.38 -1.82
C LEU A 159 -18.03 -2.16 -0.96
N LYS A 160 -18.48 -1.09 -1.65
CA LYS A 160 -18.73 0.22 -1.06
C LYS A 160 -19.92 0.22 -0.14
N SER A 161 -20.99 -0.44 -0.57
CA SER A 161 -22.19 -0.65 0.24
C SER A 161 -22.88 -1.94 -0.13
N ALA A 162 -23.52 -2.57 0.83
CA ALA A 162 -24.44 -3.66 0.61
C ALA A 162 -25.62 -3.53 1.57
N GLN A 163 -26.83 -3.74 1.07
CA GLN A 163 -28.06 -3.71 1.84
C GLN A 163 -28.89 -4.95 1.52
N LEU A 164 -29.37 -5.60 2.56
CA LEU A 164 -30.34 -6.70 2.48
C LEU A 164 -31.61 -6.27 3.22
N GLY A 165 -32.73 -6.21 2.52
CA GLY A 165 -34.01 -5.85 3.06
C GLY A 165 -35.03 -6.95 2.94
N TYR A 166 -36.07 -6.88 3.78
CA TYR A 166 -37.27 -7.70 3.66
C TYR A 166 -38.52 -6.84 3.89
N THR A 167 -39.42 -6.87 2.91
CA THR A 167 -40.70 -6.21 2.99
C THR A 167 -41.79 -7.24 3.34
N PHE A 168 -42.44 -7.03 4.45
CA PHE A 168 -43.46 -7.92 4.95
C PHE A 168 -44.73 -7.88 4.08
N PRO A 169 -45.37 -9.04 3.79
CA PRO A 169 -46.61 -9.07 3.07
C PRO A 169 -47.72 -8.28 3.79
N LYS A 170 -48.48 -7.48 3.05
CA LYS A 170 -49.58 -6.65 3.61
C LYS A 170 -50.55 -7.45 4.46
N ARG A 171 -50.85 -8.70 4.05
CA ARG A 171 -51.76 -9.61 4.78
C ARG A 171 -51.33 -9.89 6.24
N TRP A 172 -50.06 -9.81 6.54
CA TRP A 172 -49.53 -10.00 7.90
C TRP A 172 -49.59 -8.72 8.72
N MET A 173 -49.48 -7.58 8.06
CA MET A 173 -49.36 -6.26 8.71
C MET A 173 -50.71 -5.55 8.88
N SER A 174 -51.68 -5.81 8.00
CA SER A 174 -53.02 -5.18 8.06
C SER A 174 -53.74 -5.40 9.39
N PRO A 175 -53.72 -6.60 10.03
CA PRO A 175 -54.38 -6.78 11.31
C PRO A 175 -53.89 -5.90 12.45
N VAL A 176 -52.61 -5.43 12.36
CA VAL A 176 -52.00 -4.54 13.35
C VAL A 176 -51.98 -3.09 12.90
N GLY A 177 -52.71 -2.75 11.82
CA GLY A 177 -52.85 -1.38 11.32
C GLY A 177 -51.61 -0.84 10.56
N ILE A 178 -50.65 -1.69 10.24
CA ILE A 178 -49.45 -1.30 9.52
C ILE A 178 -49.66 -1.50 8.02
N GLN A 179 -49.53 -0.45 7.23
CA GLN A 179 -49.70 -0.52 5.77
C GLN A 179 -48.49 -1.08 5.02
N ASN A 180 -47.30 -0.78 5.52
CA ASN A 180 -46.04 -1.26 4.95
C ASN A 180 -44.98 -1.35 6.04
N LEU A 181 -44.28 -2.47 6.10
CA LEU A 181 -43.15 -2.69 7.00
C LEU A 181 -42.02 -3.29 6.18
N ARG A 182 -40.87 -2.62 6.16
CA ARG A 182 -39.60 -3.13 5.63
C ARG A 182 -38.54 -3.06 6.70
N ILE A 183 -37.84 -4.15 6.91
CA ILE A 183 -36.65 -4.20 7.78
C ILE A 183 -35.45 -4.45 6.87
N TYR A 184 -34.34 -3.79 7.15
CA TYR A 184 -33.12 -3.98 6.39
C TYR A 184 -31.89 -3.91 7.28
N VAL A 185 -30.81 -4.52 6.81
CA VAL A 185 -29.44 -4.37 7.32
C VAL A 185 -28.58 -3.80 6.22
N GLU A 186 -27.70 -2.89 6.57
CA GLU A 186 -26.79 -2.24 5.63
C GLU A 186 -25.38 -2.21 6.21
N GLY A 187 -24.39 -2.36 5.33
CA GLY A 187 -22.98 -2.21 5.65
C GLY A 187 -22.26 -1.39 4.59
N SER A 188 -21.26 -0.63 5.01
CA SER A 188 -20.42 0.16 4.11
C SER A 188 -18.96 -0.26 4.23
N ASN A 189 -18.22 -0.15 3.11
CA ASN A 189 -16.79 -0.51 3.02
C ASN A 189 -16.48 -1.91 3.58
N LEU A 190 -17.33 -2.89 3.27
CA LEU A 190 -17.32 -4.21 3.89
C LEU A 190 -16.04 -5.00 3.59
N PHE A 191 -15.50 -4.86 2.39
CA PHE A 191 -14.19 -5.38 2.05
C PHE A 191 -13.54 -4.62 0.91
N THR A 192 -12.22 -4.71 0.82
CA THR A 192 -11.41 -4.16 -0.27
C THR A 192 -10.38 -5.21 -0.68
N ILE A 193 -10.30 -5.46 -1.99
CA ILE A 193 -9.22 -6.24 -2.60
C ILE A 193 -8.31 -5.22 -3.27
N SER A 194 -7.03 -5.16 -2.90
CA SER A 194 -6.07 -4.22 -3.47
C SER A 194 -4.70 -4.85 -3.71
N GLY A 195 -3.88 -4.17 -4.51
CA GLY A 195 -2.47 -4.50 -4.70
C GLY A 195 -1.55 -3.85 -3.66
N LEU A 196 -2.11 -3.08 -2.73
CA LEU A 196 -1.35 -2.40 -1.68
C LEU A 196 -1.24 -3.27 -0.43
N PRO A 197 -0.23 -3.06 0.41
CA PRO A 197 -0.12 -3.70 1.71
C PRO A 197 -1.33 -3.40 2.60
N ASP A 198 -1.59 -4.32 3.54
CA ASP A 198 -2.68 -4.18 4.50
C ASP A 198 -2.55 -2.89 5.32
N GLY A 199 -3.68 -2.22 5.54
CA GLY A 199 -3.75 -0.97 6.27
C GLY A 199 -3.64 0.30 5.41
N ILE A 200 -3.33 0.17 4.11
CA ILE A 200 -3.33 1.30 3.18
C ILE A 200 -4.65 1.36 2.43
N ASP A 201 -5.33 2.49 2.53
CA ASP A 201 -6.54 2.72 1.75
C ASP A 201 -6.18 3.07 0.29
N PRO A 202 -6.57 2.24 -0.69
CA PRO A 202 -6.25 2.50 -2.09
C PRO A 202 -6.98 3.71 -2.68
N GLU A 203 -8.04 4.21 -2.04
CA GLU A 203 -8.72 5.45 -2.46
C GLU A 203 -7.96 6.70 -1.97
N SER A 204 -7.12 6.57 -0.94
CA SER A 204 -6.33 7.66 -0.36
C SER A 204 -4.92 7.19 0.03
N PRO A 205 -4.13 6.67 -0.90
CA PRO A 205 -2.88 5.98 -0.57
C PRO A 205 -1.74 6.91 -0.12
N GLY A 206 -1.93 8.21 -0.12
CA GLY A 206 -0.91 9.20 0.21
C GLY A 206 -1.31 10.18 1.31
N VAL A 207 -2.43 9.96 1.99
CA VAL A 207 -2.86 10.84 3.08
C VAL A 207 -2.25 10.34 4.38
N ASN A 208 -1.19 11.01 4.82
CA ASN A 208 -0.73 10.91 6.20
C ASN A 208 -1.76 11.62 7.08
N ASN A 209 -2.46 10.88 7.92
CA ASN A 209 -3.20 11.41 9.04
C ASN A 209 -2.28 11.51 10.25
#